data_7d660fc31fa527fc2f1d33740dc4690a
#
_entry.id   7d660fc31fa527fc2f1d33740dc4690a
#
_cell.length_a   1.000
_cell.length_b   1.000
_cell.length_c   1.000
_cell.angle_alpha   90.00
_cell.angle_beta   90.00
_cell.angle_gamma   90.00
#
_symmetry.space_group_name_H-M   'P 1'
#
loop_
_entity.id
_entity.type
_entity.pdbx_description
1 polymer ?
#
loop_
_entity_poly.entity_id
_entity_poly.type
_entity_poly.pdbx_seq_one_letter_code
_entity_poly.pdbx_strand_id
1 'polypeptide(L)' 'MLTKVLLKKIWLIIEQLEEEVLDLTDLELIHTIESLILIEVVLDRTEIKAISEYIQPRVPIIRDLVEVQSIKFRKGMN' A
#
# COMPACT_ATOMS: atom_id res chain seq x y z
N MET A 1 -3.80 -16.98 4.27
CA MET A 1 -2.61 -16.63 5.06
C MET A 1 -1.59 -15.93 4.18
N LEU A 2 -1.01 -14.83 4.67
CA LEU A 2 -0.04 -14.09 3.88
C LEU A 2 1.34 -14.75 3.91
N THR A 3 1.93 -14.91 2.73
CA THR A 3 3.29 -15.44 2.61
C THR A 3 4.29 -14.30 2.70
N LYS A 4 5.56 -14.63 2.94
CA LYS A 4 6.64 -13.64 2.95
C LYS A 4 6.72 -12.92 1.61
N VAL A 5 6.48 -13.62 0.51
CA VAL A 5 6.53 -13.05 -0.83
C VAL A 5 5.44 -12.00 -1.00
N LEU A 6 4.22 -12.29 -0.55
CA LEU A 6 3.12 -11.33 -0.61
C LEU A 6 3.36 -10.13 0.28
N LEU A 7 3.86 -10.34 1.49
CA LEU A 7 4.18 -9.24 2.40
C LEU A 7 5.21 -8.31 1.77
N LYS A 8 6.24 -8.87 1.17
CA LYS A 8 7.26 -8.08 0.51
C LYS A 8 6.68 -7.27 -0.65
N LYS A 9 5.79 -7.87 -1.44
CA LYS A 9 5.13 -7.17 -2.54
C LYS A 9 4.27 -6.02 -2.04
N ILE A 10 3.52 -6.23 -0.96
CA ILE A 10 2.69 -5.19 -0.36
C ILE A 10 3.55 -3.97 0.00
N TRP A 11 4.65 -4.19 0.69
CA TRP A 11 5.51 -3.09 1.13
C TRP A 11 6.24 -2.42 -0.03
N LEU A 12 6.62 -3.18 -1.07
CA LEU A 12 7.21 -2.59 -2.28
C LEU A 12 6.21 -1.67 -2.99
N ILE A 13 4.94 -2.08 -3.03
CA ILE A 13 3.89 -1.25 -3.62
C ILE A 13 3.68 0.01 -2.78
N ILE A 14 3.64 -0.13 -1.47
CA ILE A 14 3.49 1.01 -0.56
C ILE A 14 4.62 2.01 -0.77
N GLU A 15 5.85 1.54 -0.94
CA GLU A 15 7.01 2.40 -1.21
C GLU A 15 6.88 3.19 -2.51
N GLN A 16 6.09 2.71 -3.45
CA GLN A 16 5.89 3.36 -4.74
C GLN A 16 4.68 4.28 -4.79
N LEU A 17 3.89 4.34 -3.72
CA LEU A 17 2.71 5.20 -3.67
C LEU A 17 3.12 6.67 -3.65
N GLU A 18 2.37 7.48 -4.39
CA GLU A 18 2.59 8.92 -4.48
C GLU A 18 1.66 9.65 -3.52
N GLU A 19 1.94 10.94 -3.27
CA GLU A 19 1.19 11.70 -2.28
C GLU A 19 -0.30 11.86 -2.59
N GLU A 20 -0.70 11.64 -3.84
CA GLU A 20 -2.10 11.69 -4.24
C GLU A 20 -2.97 10.72 -3.46
N VAL A 21 -2.40 9.59 -3.00
CA VAL A 21 -3.16 8.61 -2.22
C VAL A 21 -3.53 9.14 -0.84
N LEU A 22 -2.87 10.20 -0.38
CA LEU A 22 -3.18 10.80 0.92
C LEU A 22 -4.57 11.44 0.96
N ASP A 23 -5.13 11.77 -0.20
CA ASP A 23 -6.47 12.31 -0.32
C ASP A 23 -7.56 11.24 -0.32
N LEU A 24 -7.17 9.97 -0.40
CA LEU A 24 -8.11 8.86 -0.42
C LEU A 24 -8.60 8.52 0.98
N THR A 25 -9.83 8.01 1.07
CA THR A 25 -10.32 7.42 2.31
C THR A 25 -9.53 6.15 2.60
N ASP A 26 -9.63 5.64 3.82
CA ASP A 26 -8.96 4.40 4.20
C ASP A 26 -9.36 3.25 3.29
N LEU A 27 -10.66 3.12 3.01
CA LEU A 27 -11.16 2.06 2.15
C LEU A 27 -10.63 2.18 0.73
N GLU A 28 -10.62 3.40 0.18
CA GLU A 28 -10.08 3.66 -1.15
C GLU A 28 -8.59 3.34 -1.23
N LEU A 29 -7.84 3.69 -0.18
CA LEU A 29 -6.42 3.40 -0.12
C LEU A 29 -6.16 1.90 -0.11
N ILE A 30 -6.92 1.16 0.70
CA ILE A 30 -6.81 -0.30 0.75
C ILE A 30 -7.11 -0.90 -0.62
N HIS A 31 -8.18 -0.47 -1.28
CA HIS A 31 -8.55 -0.97 -2.60
C HIS A 31 -7.50 -0.63 -3.65
N THR A 32 -6.87 0.54 -3.55
CA THR A 32 -5.79 0.94 -4.46
C THR A 32 -4.61 -0.02 -4.34
N ILE A 33 -4.21 -0.32 -3.13
CA ILE A 33 -3.09 -1.24 -2.89
C ILE A 33 -3.44 -2.63 -3.40
N GLU A 34 -4.64 -3.12 -3.11
CA GLU A 34 -5.11 -4.42 -3.59
C GLU A 34 -5.09 -4.49 -5.12
N SER A 35 -5.57 -3.44 -5.78
CA SER A 35 -5.59 -3.40 -7.24
C SER A 35 -4.19 -3.46 -7.84
N LEU A 36 -3.24 -2.77 -7.22
CA LEU A 36 -1.85 -2.79 -7.70
C LEU A 36 -1.22 -4.16 -7.52
N ILE A 37 -1.54 -4.86 -6.43
CA ILE A 37 -1.05 -6.21 -6.22
C ILE A 37 -1.64 -7.15 -7.26
N LEU A 38 -2.93 -7.02 -7.56
CA LEU A 38 -3.62 -7.89 -8.52
C LEU A 38 -3.13 -7.74 -9.95
N ILE A 39 -2.50 -6.61 -10.28
CA ILE A 39 -1.86 -6.44 -11.58
C ILE A 39 -0.68 -7.40 -11.73
N GLU A 40 0.03 -7.69 -10.65
CA GLU A 40 1.23 -8.51 -10.70
C GLU A 40 1.01 -9.97 -10.31
N VAL A 41 0.01 -10.25 -9.48
CA VAL A 41 -0.20 -11.58 -8.89
C VAL A 41 -1.67 -11.96 -8.96
N VAL A 42 -1.93 -13.22 -9.30
CA VAL A 42 -3.28 -13.76 -9.26
C VAL A 42 -3.57 -14.21 -7.83
N LEU A 43 -4.63 -13.68 -7.25
CA LEU A 43 -5.02 -13.96 -5.87
C LEU A 43 -6.44 -14.50 -5.82
N ASP A 44 -6.70 -15.44 -4.90
CA ASP A 44 -8.05 -15.89 -4.63
C ASP A 44 -8.70 -14.96 -3.58
N ARG A 45 -9.99 -15.21 -3.29
CA ARG A 45 -10.74 -14.38 -2.35
C ARG A 45 -10.15 -14.40 -0.95
N THR A 46 -9.65 -15.54 -0.53
CA THR A 46 -9.06 -15.71 0.80
C THR A 46 -7.81 -14.86 0.95
N GLU A 47 -6.99 -14.85 -0.10
CA GLU A 47 -5.77 -14.05 -0.11
C GLU A 47 -6.06 -12.56 -0.15
N ILE A 48 -7.04 -12.14 -0.95
CA ILE A 48 -7.46 -10.73 -1.03
C ILE A 48 -7.97 -10.27 0.34
N LYS A 49 -8.79 -11.09 0.99
CA LYS A 49 -9.29 -10.78 2.33
C LYS A 49 -8.15 -10.66 3.34
N ALA A 50 -7.19 -11.57 3.28
CA ALA A 50 -6.04 -11.55 4.18
C ALA A 50 -5.21 -10.28 3.99
N ILE A 51 -5.04 -9.84 2.74
CA ILE A 51 -4.32 -8.59 2.44
C ILE A 51 -5.07 -7.39 3.01
N SER A 52 -6.39 -7.34 2.81
CA SER A 52 -7.22 -6.26 3.34
C SER A 52 -7.13 -6.18 4.86
N GLU A 53 -7.21 -7.33 5.53
CA GLU A 53 -7.11 -7.40 6.99
C GLU A 53 -5.73 -7.01 7.50
N TYR A 54 -4.69 -7.28 6.72
CA TYR A 54 -3.34 -6.89 7.06
C TYR A 54 -3.13 -5.36 6.91
N ILE A 55 -3.65 -4.79 5.84
CA ILE A 55 -3.45 -3.37 5.53
C ILE A 55 -4.30 -2.47 6.44
N GLN A 56 -5.53 -2.88 6.73
CA GLN A 56 -6.50 -2.04 7.44
C GLN A 56 -5.95 -1.42 8.74
N PRO A 57 -5.39 -2.18 9.68
CA PRO A 57 -4.86 -1.58 10.92
C PRO A 57 -3.57 -0.81 10.70
N ARG A 58 -2.96 -0.93 9.52
CA ARG A 58 -1.70 -0.28 9.19
C ARG A 58 -1.85 0.98 8.34
N VAL A 59 -3.09 1.35 8.01
CA VAL A 59 -3.34 2.53 7.19
C VAL A 59 -2.67 3.79 7.76
N PRO A 60 -2.74 4.09 9.06
CA PRO A 60 -2.05 5.28 9.59
C PRO A 60 -0.54 5.25 9.34
N ILE A 61 0.08 4.08 9.50
CA ILE A 61 1.52 3.92 9.25
C ILE A 61 1.83 4.12 7.77
N ILE A 62 0.98 3.57 6.91
CA ILE A 62 1.14 3.71 5.45
C ILE A 62 1.05 5.17 5.04
N ARG A 63 0.09 5.91 5.57
CA ARG A 63 -0.07 7.33 5.29
C ARG A 63 1.16 8.12 5.73
N ASP A 64 1.69 7.81 6.91
CA ASP A 64 2.90 8.47 7.42
C ASP A 64 4.10 8.19 6.50
N LEU A 65 4.25 6.96 6.06
CA LEU A 65 5.34 6.59 5.16
C LEU A 65 5.25 7.32 3.82
N VAL A 66 4.07 7.38 3.24
CA VAL A 66 3.85 8.08 1.98
C VAL A 66 4.15 9.57 2.14
N GLU A 67 3.71 10.16 3.24
CA GLU A 67 3.95 11.57 3.53
C GLU A 67 5.44 11.86 3.67
N VAL A 68 6.16 11.03 4.42
CA VAL A 68 7.60 11.18 4.62
C VAL A 68 8.35 11.04 3.30
N GLN A 69 7.98 10.06 2.48
CA GLN A 69 8.59 9.86 1.18
C GLN A 69 8.39 11.05 0.26
N SER A 70 7.20 11.64 0.26
CA SER A 70 6.89 12.83 -0.54
C SER A 70 7.75 14.01 -0.12
N ILE A 71 7.87 14.26 1.18
CA ILE A 71 8.67 15.35 1.71
C ILE A 71 10.14 15.14 1.37
N LYS A 72 10.64 13.93 1.56
CA LYS A 72 12.02 13.59 1.27
C LYS A 72 12.35 13.77 -0.21
N PHE A 73 11.43 13.37 -1.08
CA PHE A 73 11.60 13.52 -2.52
C PHE A 73 11.65 15.00 -2.91
N ARG A 74 10.76 15.82 -2.36
CA ARG A 74 10.74 17.26 -2.62
C ARG A 74 12.05 17.92 -2.20
N LYS A 75 12.57 17.55 -1.03
CA LYS A 75 13.85 18.06 -0.56
C LYS A 75 14.99 17.72 -1.51
N GLY A 76 14.96 16.52 -2.05
CA GLY A 76 15.97 16.08 -3.01
C GLY A 76 15.96 16.85 -4.30
N MET A 77 14.85 17.50 -4.62
CA MET A 77 14.71 18.28 -5.85
C MET A 77 15.16 19.73 -5.72
N ASN A 78 15.39 20.16 -4.52
CA ASN A 78 15.90 21.50 -4.29
C ASN A 78 17.40 21.52 -4.45
#